data_e8d61a2a7e4b55ecb9149782144a4963
#
_entry.id   e8d61a2a7e4b55ecb9149782144a4963
#
_cell.length_a   1.000
_cell.length_b   1.000
_cell.length_c   1.000
_cell.angle_alpha   90.00
_cell.angle_beta   90.00
_cell.angle_gamma   90.00
#
_symmetry.space_group_name_H-M   'P 1'
#
loop_
_entity.id
_entity.type
_entity.pdbx_description
1 polymer ?
#
loop_
_entity_poly.entity_id
_entity_poly.type
_entity_poly.pdbx_seq_one_letter_code
_entity_poly.pdbx_strand_id
1 'polypeptide(L)' 'MAKKKVAQEVEHSPRFNEVKGYYDSGWWKKKAVKNAVVRGWITADEYEEITGEVYA' A
#
# COMPACT_ATOMS: atom_id res chain seq x y z
N MET A 1 20.18 18.50 -0.27
CA MET A 1 19.86 18.14 0.02
C MET A 1 19.28 17.75 0.03
N ALA A 2 19.10 17.55 0.15
CA ALA A 2 18.56 16.81 0.40
C ALA A 2 17.89 16.37 0.44
N LYS A 3 17.76 16.33 0.34
CA LYS A 3 17.19 15.77 0.46
C LYS A 3 16.52 15.25 0.51
N LYS A 4 16.44 15.25 0.39
CA LYS A 4 15.89 14.57 0.56
C LYS A 4 15.29 14.10 0.84
N LYS A 5 15.29 14.13 0.88
CA LYS A 5 14.82 13.55 1.36
C LYS A 5 14.11 13.16 1.44
N VAL A 6 14.04 13.13 1.41
CA VAL A 6 13.47 12.61 1.66
C VAL A 6 12.80 12.11 1.71
N ALA A 7 12.71 11.83 1.53
CA ALA A 7 12.11 11.29 1.68
C ALA A 7 11.76 10.63 2.05
N GLN A 8 11.81 10.54 2.41
CA GLN A 8 11.63 9.95 2.86
C GLN A 8 11.29 9.28 3.01
N GLU A 9 11.73 9.75 3.09
CA GLU A 9 11.42 8.84 3.25
C GLU A 9 10.31 8.11 3.82
N VAL A 10 9.26 7.95 3.22
CA VAL A 10 8.20 7.08 3.66
C VAL A 10 8.60 5.66 3.33
N GLU A 11 8.75 4.84 4.36
CA GLU A 11 9.07 3.44 4.15
C GLU A 11 7.79 2.66 4.07
N HIS A 12 7.55 2.09 2.92
CA HIS A 12 6.38 1.22 2.75
C HIS A 12 6.70 -0.17 3.29
N SER A 13 5.65 -0.91 3.58
CA SER A 13 5.77 -2.30 4.00
C SER A 13 6.47 -3.11 2.91
N PRO A 14 7.17 -4.19 3.27
CA PRO A 14 7.90 -4.98 2.28
C PRO A 14 7.05 -5.47 1.11
N ARG A 15 5.77 -5.71 1.35
CA ARG A 15 4.88 -6.21 0.29
C ARG A 15 4.05 -5.13 -0.37
N PHE A 16 4.32 -3.87 -0.06
CA PHE A 16 3.51 -2.78 -0.59
C PHE A 16 3.48 -2.79 -2.12
N ASN A 17 4.66 -2.84 -2.75
CA ASN A 17 4.73 -2.82 -4.21
C ASN A 17 4.04 -4.03 -4.82
N GLU A 18 4.17 -5.16 -4.17
CA GLU A 18 3.56 -6.40 -4.63
C GLU A 18 2.03 -6.27 -4.63
N VAL A 19 1.49 -5.83 -3.51
CA VAL A 19 0.05 -5.67 -3.37
C VAL A 19 -0.48 -4.62 -4.33
N LYS A 20 0.24 -3.50 -4.42
CA LYS A 20 -0.14 -2.43 -5.33
C LYS A 20 -0.19 -2.94 -6.78
N GLY A 21 0.81 -3.73 -7.17
CA GLY A 21 0.86 -4.30 -8.50
C GLY A 21 -0.32 -5.19 -8.79
N TYR A 22 -0.71 -6.03 -7.84
CA TYR A 22 -1.86 -6.91 -8.01
C TYR A 22 -3.14 -6.11 -8.19
N TYR A 23 -3.30 -5.05 -7.41
CA TYR A 23 -4.50 -4.23 -7.52
C TYR A 23 -4.50 -3.46 -8.85
N ASP A 24 -3.39 -2.86 -9.20
CA ASP A 24 -3.29 -2.08 -10.44
C ASP A 24 -3.49 -2.95 -11.68
N SER A 25 -3.05 -4.21 -11.62
CA SER A 25 -3.22 -5.14 -12.72
C SER A 25 -4.66 -5.68 -12.85
N GLY A 26 -5.48 -5.42 -11.84
CA GLY A 26 -6.82 -5.94 -11.84
C GLY A 26 -6.97 -7.34 -11.28
N TRP A 27 -5.86 -7.93 -10.79
CA TRP A 27 -5.89 -9.25 -10.20
C TRP A 27 -6.63 -9.26 -8.86
N TRP A 28 -6.45 -8.19 -8.09
CA TRP A 28 -7.04 -8.07 -6.76
C TRP A 28 -8.07 -6.95 -6.75
N LYS A 29 -9.17 -7.18 -6.06
CA LYS A 29 -10.15 -6.14 -5.77
C LYS A 29 -9.84 -5.53 -4.42
N LYS A 30 -10.56 -4.46 -4.07
CA LYS A 30 -10.34 -3.78 -2.79
C LYS A 30 -10.44 -4.73 -1.61
N LYS A 31 -11.33 -5.71 -1.68
CA LYS A 31 -11.48 -6.67 -0.59
C LYS A 31 -10.20 -7.44 -0.35
N ALA A 32 -9.50 -7.82 -1.41
CA ALA A 32 -8.24 -8.54 -1.27
C ALA A 32 -7.16 -7.63 -0.68
N VAL A 33 -7.18 -6.35 -1.04
CA VAL A 33 -6.23 -5.40 -0.46
C VAL A 33 -6.51 -5.21 1.03
N LYS A 34 -7.79 -5.18 1.41
CA LYS A 34 -8.15 -5.13 2.84
C LYS A 34 -7.60 -6.34 3.59
N ASN A 35 -7.67 -7.51 2.99
CA ASN A 35 -7.11 -8.71 3.60
C ASN A 35 -5.61 -8.57 3.82
N ALA A 36 -4.92 -7.91 2.91
CA ALA A 36 -3.49 -7.68 3.08
C ALA A 36 -3.22 -6.81 4.32
N VAL A 37 -4.11 -5.86 4.61
CA VAL A 37 -3.99 -5.07 5.84
C VAL A 37 -4.16 -5.97 7.05
N VAL A 38 -5.18 -6.81 7.02
CA VAL A 38 -5.46 -7.73 8.14
C VAL A 38 -4.28 -8.64 8.39
N ARG A 39 -3.62 -9.11 7.34
CA ARG A 39 -2.48 -10.00 7.45
C ARG A 39 -1.19 -9.29 7.86
N GLY A 40 -1.22 -7.96 7.89
CA GLY A 40 -0.03 -7.20 8.23
C GLY A 40 0.94 -7.02 7.08
N TRP A 41 0.52 -7.30 5.86
CA TRP A 41 1.37 -7.13 4.69
C TRP A 41 1.54 -5.66 4.32
N ILE A 42 0.50 -4.87 4.56
CA ILE A 42 0.50 -3.43 4.34
C ILE A 42 -0.25 -2.77 5.48
N THR A 43 -0.16 -1.45 5.57
CA THR A 43 -0.87 -0.70 6.60
C THR A 43 -2.16 -0.13 6.05
N ALA A 44 -3.01 0.38 6.95
CA ALA A 44 -4.24 1.05 6.55
C ALA A 44 -3.95 2.26 5.66
N ASP A 45 -2.89 3.01 5.98
CA ASP A 45 -2.51 4.15 5.16
C ASP A 45 -2.11 3.70 3.76
N GLU A 46 -1.41 2.57 3.68
CA GLU A 46 -1.01 2.04 2.39
C GLU A 46 -2.20 1.54 1.59
N TYR A 47 -3.21 1.00 2.27
CA TYR A 47 -4.46 0.64 1.60
C TYR A 47 -5.04 1.86 0.90
N GLU A 48 -5.07 2.99 1.59
CA GLU A 48 -5.59 4.21 1.00
C GLU A 48 -4.75 4.67 -0.19
N GLU A 49 -3.43 4.55 -0.09
CA GLU A 49 -2.56 4.92 -1.20
C GLU A 49 -2.85 4.06 -2.43
N ILE A 50 -3.10 2.78 -2.21
CA ILE A 50 -3.30 1.84 -3.31
C ILE A 50 -4.66 2.00 -3.95
N THR A 51 -5.71 2.09 -3.13
CA THR A 51 -7.08 2.03 -3.62
C THR A 51 -7.73 3.39 -3.79
N GLY A 52 -7.20 4.40 -3.12
CA GLY A 52 -7.81 5.72 -3.12
C GLY A 52 -8.95 5.87 -2.14
N GLU A 53 -9.19 4.86 -1.30
CA GLU A 53 -10.25 4.89 -0.31
C GLU A 53 -9.70 4.66 1.07
N VAL A 54 -10.29 5.34 2.04
CA VAL A 54 -9.91 5.16 3.44
C VAL A 54 -10.24 3.73 3.88
N TYR A 55 -9.32 3.11 4.58
CA TYR A 55 -9.55 1.78 5.12
C TYR A 55 -10.59 1.86 6.24
N ALA A 56 -11.64 1.08 6.12
CA ALA A 56 -12.70 1.13 7.12
C ALA A 56 -13.19 -0.26 7.48
#